data_79133ef57a43ec4c6a86f8fdbeb8d852
#
_entry.id   79133ef57a43ec4c6a86f8fdbeb8d852
#
_cell.length_a   1.000
_cell.length_b   1.000
_cell.length_c   1.000
_cell.angle_alpha   90.00
_cell.angle_beta   90.00
_cell.angle_gamma   90.00
#
_symmetry.space_group_name_H-M   'P 1'
#
loop_
_entity.id
_entity.type
_entity.pdbx_description
1 polymer ?
#
loop_
_entity_poly.entity_id
_entity_poly.type
_entity_poly.pdbx_seq_one_letter_code
_entity_poly.pdbx_strand_id
1 'polypeptide(L)'
;MKKIIIFLCLLWIGALTGWAQSAKSVSILGDSYSTFQGYLQPDSNAVWYWDSPDAQNTDVHSVRETWWHQFIKKNGYRLCMNNSFSGSTICNSGYKRGNPDFADYTDRSFVTRMTHLGCPDMIFIFGGTNDAWAGSPIGEYKYDGWTKEDLFSFRPALAKMLSFMIGRYLNVEIYFILNDGLQAEINESVKTICAHYQIPCVELNGIDKINGHPSVKGMSQICEQVEAFLSGR
;
A
#
# COMPACT_ATOMS: atom_id res chain seq x y z
N MET A 1 -13.98 51.47 37.25
CA MET A 1 -13.78 51.15 35.83
C MET A 1 -12.55 50.27 35.52
N LYS A 2 -11.72 49.90 36.48
CA LYS A 2 -10.51 49.03 36.25
C LYS A 2 -10.75 47.51 36.33
N LYS A 3 -11.92 47.06 36.79
CA LYS A 3 -12.21 45.61 36.99
C LYS A 3 -12.86 44.92 35.77
N ILE A 4 -13.36 45.64 34.79
CA ILE A 4 -14.05 45.07 33.62
C ILE A 4 -13.06 44.70 32.52
N ILE A 5 -11.90 45.33 32.46
CA ILE A 5 -10.90 45.09 31.42
C ILE A 5 -10.17 43.73 31.61
N ILE A 6 -10.01 43.26 32.85
CA ILE A 6 -9.32 42.00 33.14
C ILE A 6 -10.18 40.79 32.76
N PHE A 7 -11.50 40.89 32.78
CA PHE A 7 -12.39 39.76 32.40
C PHE A 7 -12.49 39.54 30.89
N LEU A 8 -12.29 40.56 30.08
CA LEU A 8 -12.29 40.45 28.61
C LEU A 8 -11.00 39.88 28.05
N CYS A 9 -9.86 40.01 28.72
CA CYS A 9 -8.58 39.38 28.30
C CYS A 9 -8.54 37.89 28.57
N LEU A 10 -9.24 37.37 29.60
CA LEU A 10 -9.27 35.94 29.91
C LEU A 10 -10.20 35.15 28.97
N LEU A 11 -11.20 35.80 28.37
CA LEU A 11 -12.08 35.14 27.38
C LEU A 11 -11.44 34.99 25.99
N TRP A 12 -10.39 35.75 25.67
CA TRP A 12 -9.67 35.63 24.40
C TRP A 12 -8.57 34.60 24.38
N ILE A 13 -8.06 34.17 25.52
CA ILE A 13 -7.03 33.13 25.63
C ILE A 13 -7.62 31.71 25.47
N GLY A 14 -8.90 31.54 25.80
CA GLY A 14 -9.60 30.26 25.64
C GLY A 14 -9.98 29.87 24.20
N ALA A 15 -9.92 30.82 23.25
CA ALA A 15 -10.33 30.59 21.86
C ALA A 15 -9.19 30.16 20.93
N LEU A 16 -7.93 30.10 21.41
CA LEU A 16 -6.76 29.75 20.60
C LEU A 16 -6.20 28.33 20.84
N THR A 17 -6.84 27.54 21.72
CA THR A 17 -6.52 26.12 21.80
C THR A 17 -7.37 25.33 20.78
N GLY A 18 -7.33 25.73 19.52
CA GLY A 18 -7.61 24.81 18.44
C GLY A 18 -6.55 23.73 18.54
N TRP A 19 -6.93 22.55 18.98
CA TRP A 19 -6.08 21.38 18.90
C TRP A 19 -5.76 21.21 17.43
N ALA A 20 -4.54 21.54 17.02
CA ALA A 20 -4.07 21.20 15.69
C ALA A 20 -4.04 19.67 15.65
N GLN A 21 -5.12 19.08 15.13
CA GLN A 21 -5.14 17.64 14.89
C GLN A 21 -3.96 17.35 13.98
N SER A 22 -2.99 16.58 14.47
CA SER A 22 -1.84 16.22 13.65
C SER A 22 -2.33 15.51 12.38
N ALA A 23 -1.80 15.92 11.23
CA ALA A 23 -2.15 15.29 9.97
C ALA A 23 -1.95 13.77 10.06
N LYS A 24 -2.96 12.98 9.66
CA LYS A 24 -2.83 11.52 9.59
C LYS A 24 -1.59 11.13 8.78
N SER A 25 -0.91 10.09 9.21
CA SER A 25 0.26 9.55 8.54
C SER A 25 -0.09 8.25 7.81
N VAL A 26 0.48 8.10 6.61
CA VAL A 26 0.20 6.99 5.71
C VAL A 26 1.46 6.20 5.45
N SER A 27 1.40 4.87 5.57
CA SER A 27 2.43 3.97 5.06
C SER A 27 1.91 3.10 3.94
N ILE A 28 2.84 2.71 3.06
CA ILE A 28 2.53 1.90 1.88
C ILE A 28 3.40 0.65 1.91
N LEU A 29 2.76 -0.50 1.79
CA LEU A 29 3.37 -1.78 1.48
C LEU A 29 2.98 -2.12 0.04
N GLY A 30 3.90 -1.91 -0.91
CA GLY A 30 3.58 -1.98 -2.33
C GLY A 30 4.57 -2.75 -3.17
N ASP A 31 4.21 -2.92 -4.43
CA ASP A 31 5.08 -3.37 -5.52
C ASP A 31 5.49 -2.20 -6.43
N SER A 32 5.79 -2.48 -7.72
CA SER A 32 6.18 -1.46 -8.71
C SER A 32 5.18 -0.31 -8.85
N TYR A 33 3.89 -0.56 -8.68
CA TYR A 33 2.82 0.45 -8.83
C TYR A 33 2.89 1.57 -7.79
N SER A 34 3.64 1.36 -6.72
CA SER A 34 3.79 2.34 -5.63
C SER A 34 5.22 2.85 -5.45
N THR A 35 6.17 2.41 -6.30
CA THR A 35 7.56 2.88 -6.21
C THR A 35 7.73 4.26 -6.84
N PHE A 36 8.68 5.03 -6.32
CA PHE A 36 9.30 6.17 -6.98
C PHE A 36 10.68 6.41 -6.37
N GLN A 37 11.69 6.63 -7.20
CA GLN A 37 13.08 6.81 -6.77
C GLN A 37 13.21 7.95 -5.75
N GLY A 38 13.98 7.70 -4.69
CA GLY A 38 14.21 8.67 -3.60
C GLY A 38 13.08 8.75 -2.56
N TYR A 39 12.02 7.94 -2.71
CA TYR A 39 10.87 7.94 -1.78
C TYR A 39 10.61 6.58 -1.14
N LEU A 40 11.50 5.61 -1.36
CA LEU A 40 11.39 4.28 -0.77
C LEU A 40 12.20 4.16 0.52
N GLN A 41 11.76 3.25 1.39
CA GLN A 41 12.49 2.88 2.60
C GLN A 41 12.47 1.35 2.75
N PRO A 42 13.65 0.71 2.67
CA PRO A 42 14.96 1.31 2.42
C PRO A 42 15.14 1.80 0.97
N ASP A 43 16.07 2.74 0.76
CA ASP A 43 16.39 3.30 -0.57
C ASP A 43 16.92 2.26 -1.56
N SER A 44 17.41 1.12 -1.04
CA SER A 44 17.90 -0.02 -1.84
C SER A 44 16.79 -0.84 -2.52
N ASN A 45 15.52 -0.58 -2.19
CA ASN A 45 14.42 -1.25 -2.83
C ASN A 45 14.38 -0.94 -4.32
N ALA A 46 14.09 -1.95 -5.15
CA ALA A 46 13.97 -1.78 -6.59
C ALA A 46 12.83 -0.83 -6.94
N VAL A 47 13.06 0.06 -7.91
CA VAL A 47 12.10 1.07 -8.38
C VAL A 47 11.61 0.73 -9.79
N TRP A 48 10.42 1.24 -10.14
CA TRP A 48 9.89 1.25 -11.50
C TRP A 48 9.78 2.66 -12.05
N TYR A 49 9.47 3.65 -11.21
CA TYR A 49 9.28 5.05 -11.60
C TYR A 49 10.43 5.91 -11.06
N TRP A 50 10.94 6.81 -11.89
CA TRP A 50 12.00 7.76 -11.52
C TRP A 50 11.88 9.05 -12.35
N ASP A 51 12.49 10.10 -11.87
CA ASP A 51 12.55 11.38 -12.57
C ASP A 51 13.54 11.29 -13.75
N SER A 52 13.03 10.86 -14.90
CA SER A 52 13.79 10.81 -16.14
C SER A 52 12.84 10.93 -17.33
N PRO A 53 12.90 12.03 -18.09
CA PRO A 53 12.08 12.20 -19.29
C PRO A 53 12.41 11.20 -20.40
N ASP A 54 13.56 10.53 -20.32
CA ASP A 54 14.00 9.53 -21.28
C ASP A 54 13.51 8.11 -20.97
N ALA A 55 12.77 7.92 -19.88
CA ALA A 55 12.19 6.62 -19.52
C ALA A 55 11.06 6.27 -20.48
N GLN A 56 11.36 5.45 -21.49
CA GLN A 56 10.39 5.07 -22.56
C GLN A 56 9.33 4.07 -22.09
N ASN A 57 9.47 3.50 -20.89
CA ASN A 57 8.57 2.46 -20.40
C ASN A 57 7.36 3.00 -19.61
N THR A 58 7.32 4.29 -19.36
CA THR A 58 6.28 4.97 -18.57
C THR A 58 6.21 6.45 -18.95
N ASP A 59 5.09 7.09 -18.69
CA ASP A 59 4.89 8.54 -18.75
C ASP A 59 4.91 9.21 -17.36
N VAL A 60 5.09 8.42 -16.30
CA VAL A 60 5.17 8.92 -14.91
C VAL A 60 6.62 9.29 -14.61
N HIS A 61 6.92 10.59 -14.59
CA HIS A 61 8.27 11.13 -14.40
C HIS A 61 8.42 12.01 -13.16
N SER A 62 7.35 12.19 -12.40
CA SER A 62 7.36 12.95 -11.16
C SER A 62 6.66 12.20 -10.04
N VAL A 63 7.22 12.28 -8.82
CA VAL A 63 6.55 11.73 -7.64
C VAL A 63 5.14 12.30 -7.45
N ARG A 64 4.93 13.54 -7.91
CA ARG A 64 3.61 14.20 -7.82
C ARG A 64 2.54 13.50 -8.65
N GLU A 65 2.94 12.72 -9.63
CA GLU A 65 2.06 11.96 -10.51
C GLU A 65 1.68 10.59 -9.93
N THR A 66 2.39 10.09 -8.91
CA THR A 66 2.05 8.81 -8.28
C THR A 66 0.72 8.89 -7.52
N TRP A 67 -0.03 7.78 -7.51
CA TRP A 67 -1.34 7.71 -6.86
C TRP A 67 -1.29 8.09 -5.37
N TRP A 68 -0.27 7.59 -4.66
CA TRP A 68 -0.14 7.80 -3.22
C TRP A 68 0.28 9.23 -2.87
N HIS A 69 1.11 9.87 -3.70
CA HIS A 69 1.48 11.27 -3.48
C HIS A 69 0.27 12.19 -3.71
N GLN A 70 -0.51 11.93 -4.77
CA GLN A 70 -1.76 12.66 -5.03
C GLN A 70 -2.73 12.50 -3.86
N PHE A 71 -2.96 11.25 -3.39
CA PHE A 71 -3.83 10.94 -2.26
C PHE A 71 -3.39 11.65 -0.98
N ILE A 72 -2.12 11.53 -0.60
CA ILE A 72 -1.56 12.15 0.62
C ILE A 72 -1.70 13.67 0.57
N LYS A 73 -1.34 14.28 -0.56
CA LYS A 73 -1.41 15.75 -0.71
C LYS A 73 -2.85 16.27 -0.67
N LYS A 74 -3.76 15.62 -1.37
CA LYS A 74 -5.16 16.05 -1.47
C LYS A 74 -5.88 15.98 -0.12
N ASN A 75 -5.55 14.99 0.70
CA ASN A 75 -6.14 14.80 2.02
C ASN A 75 -5.40 15.52 3.16
N GLY A 76 -4.33 16.25 2.87
CA GLY A 76 -3.52 16.91 3.89
C GLY A 76 -2.82 15.93 4.85
N TYR A 77 -2.57 14.70 4.40
CA TYR A 77 -1.86 13.68 5.16
C TYR A 77 -0.34 13.85 5.02
N ARG A 78 0.42 13.02 5.71
CA ARG A 78 1.88 12.94 5.60
C ARG A 78 2.31 11.51 5.29
N LEU A 79 3.36 11.34 4.50
CA LEU A 79 3.98 10.04 4.29
C LEU A 79 4.74 9.64 5.56
N CYS A 80 4.40 8.48 6.14
CA CYS A 80 5.18 7.87 7.21
C CYS A 80 6.29 7.01 6.60
N MET A 81 5.92 6.06 5.73
CA MET A 81 6.87 5.17 5.06
C MET A 81 6.31 4.64 3.75
N ASN A 82 7.13 4.61 2.71
CA ASN A 82 6.84 3.86 1.50
C ASN A 82 7.81 2.68 1.39
N ASN A 83 7.36 1.49 1.81
CA ASN A 83 8.11 0.26 1.70
C ASN A 83 7.62 -0.56 0.49
N SER A 84 7.66 0.05 -0.69
CA SER A 84 7.37 -0.64 -1.95
C SER A 84 8.64 -1.20 -2.58
N PHE A 85 8.52 -2.29 -3.34
CA PHE A 85 9.63 -2.95 -4.01
C PHE A 85 9.17 -3.46 -5.38
N SER A 86 9.73 -2.92 -6.46
CA SER A 86 9.36 -3.31 -7.83
C SER A 86 9.59 -4.80 -8.10
N GLY A 87 8.58 -5.48 -8.62
CA GLY A 87 8.63 -6.90 -8.94
C GLY A 87 8.41 -7.84 -7.74
N SER A 88 8.14 -7.31 -6.54
CA SER A 88 7.92 -8.16 -5.36
C SER A 88 6.54 -8.81 -5.36
N THR A 89 6.52 -10.08 -4.92
CA THR A 89 5.33 -10.89 -4.68
C THR A 89 4.88 -10.81 -3.23
N ILE A 90 3.63 -11.13 -2.93
CA ILE A 90 3.14 -11.28 -1.56
C ILE A 90 3.82 -12.48 -0.89
N CYS A 91 3.82 -13.64 -1.57
CA CYS A 91 4.52 -14.82 -1.10
C CYS A 91 6.02 -14.79 -1.43
N ASN A 92 6.77 -15.76 -0.90
CA ASN A 92 8.21 -15.88 -1.14
C ASN A 92 8.57 -16.48 -2.51
N SER A 93 7.59 -16.94 -3.29
CA SER A 93 7.82 -17.44 -4.66
C SER A 93 7.79 -16.29 -5.66
N GLY A 94 8.94 -16.00 -6.27
CA GLY A 94 9.11 -15.00 -7.31
C GLY A 94 9.03 -15.57 -8.73
N TYR A 95 9.52 -14.80 -9.70
CA TYR A 95 9.52 -15.17 -11.11
C TYR A 95 10.50 -16.32 -11.41
N LYS A 96 10.08 -17.29 -12.23
CA LYS A 96 10.94 -18.43 -12.64
C LYS A 96 12.13 -18.01 -13.53
N ARG A 97 11.98 -16.98 -14.34
CA ARG A 97 13.04 -16.41 -15.21
C ARG A 97 13.80 -17.46 -16.01
N GLY A 98 13.09 -18.45 -16.57
CA GLY A 98 13.68 -19.55 -17.35
C GLY A 98 14.15 -20.75 -16.52
N ASN A 99 14.05 -20.70 -15.22
CA ASN A 99 14.28 -21.85 -14.33
C ASN A 99 13.01 -22.70 -14.16
N PRO A 100 13.11 -24.01 -13.86
CA PRO A 100 11.94 -24.82 -13.54
C PRO A 100 11.29 -24.40 -12.22
N ASP A 101 12.09 -23.92 -11.28
CA ASP A 101 11.68 -23.52 -9.94
C ASP A 101 11.43 -22.01 -9.84
N PHE A 102 10.59 -21.62 -8.88
CA PHE A 102 10.41 -20.22 -8.53
C PHE A 102 11.67 -19.66 -7.87
N ALA A 103 12.02 -18.42 -8.20
CA ALA A 103 13.05 -17.70 -7.47
C ALA A 103 12.61 -17.46 -6.02
N ASP A 104 13.51 -17.58 -5.08
CA ASP A 104 13.26 -17.23 -3.67
C ASP A 104 13.28 -15.72 -3.49
N TYR A 105 12.14 -15.15 -3.11
CA TYR A 105 11.94 -13.74 -2.83
C TYR A 105 11.76 -13.44 -1.33
N THR A 106 12.24 -14.33 -0.46
CA THR A 106 12.20 -14.12 1.00
C THR A 106 12.83 -12.80 1.43
N ASP A 107 13.80 -12.30 0.68
CA ASP A 107 14.47 -11.02 0.96
C ASP A 107 13.62 -9.77 0.63
N ARG A 108 12.57 -9.91 -0.19
CA ARG A 108 11.82 -8.79 -0.75
C ARG A 108 10.30 -8.96 -0.79
N SER A 109 9.76 -10.11 -0.42
CA SER A 109 8.32 -10.38 -0.43
C SER A 109 7.55 -9.45 0.53
N PHE A 110 6.24 -9.28 0.29
CA PHE A 110 5.40 -8.50 1.20
C PHE A 110 5.36 -9.12 2.59
N VAL A 111 5.27 -10.46 2.69
CA VAL A 111 5.23 -11.16 3.98
C VAL A 111 6.49 -10.92 4.82
N THR A 112 7.61 -10.60 4.21
CA THR A 112 8.85 -10.23 4.90
C THR A 112 8.88 -8.75 5.26
N ARG A 113 8.45 -7.86 4.34
CA ARG A 113 8.51 -6.40 4.51
C ARG A 113 7.40 -5.83 5.40
N MET A 114 6.34 -6.59 5.68
CA MET A 114 5.19 -6.17 6.49
C MET A 114 5.56 -5.63 7.88
N THR A 115 6.74 -5.94 8.38
CA THR A 115 7.22 -5.49 9.71
C THR A 115 7.81 -4.09 9.71
N HIS A 116 8.08 -3.51 8.54
CA HIS A 116 8.83 -2.27 8.38
C HIS A 116 7.98 -1.18 7.74
N LEU A 117 6.95 -0.72 8.47
CA LEU A 117 6.03 0.33 8.00
C LEU A 117 5.96 1.53 8.96
N GLY A 118 6.90 1.63 9.91
CA GLY A 118 6.92 2.73 10.87
C GLY A 118 5.74 2.70 11.84
N CYS A 119 5.25 3.90 12.18
CA CYS A 119 4.10 4.11 13.07
C CYS A 119 3.06 5.00 12.36
N PRO A 120 2.36 4.49 11.34
CA PRO A 120 1.35 5.25 10.62
C PRO A 120 -0.01 5.23 11.33
N ASP A 121 -0.91 6.12 10.89
CA ASP A 121 -2.34 6.07 11.22
C ASP A 121 -3.11 5.22 10.20
N MET A 122 -2.56 5.06 8.98
CA MET A 122 -3.18 4.32 7.88
C MET A 122 -2.12 3.55 7.08
N ILE A 123 -2.46 2.33 6.67
CA ILE A 123 -1.61 1.50 5.79
C ILE A 123 -2.41 1.12 4.55
N PHE A 124 -1.81 1.35 3.38
CA PHE A 124 -2.26 0.76 2.13
C PHE A 124 -1.34 -0.40 1.74
N ILE A 125 -1.96 -1.56 1.46
CA ILE A 125 -1.30 -2.73 0.87
C ILE A 125 -1.72 -2.77 -0.59
N PHE A 126 -0.77 -2.61 -1.51
CA PHE A 126 -1.05 -2.69 -2.94
C PHE A 126 -0.17 -3.77 -3.58
N GLY A 127 -0.71 -4.98 -3.72
CA GLY A 127 0.05 -6.15 -4.14
C GLY A 127 -0.82 -7.25 -4.76
N GLY A 128 -0.19 -8.40 -5.06
CA GLY A 128 -0.80 -9.53 -5.73
C GLY A 128 -0.62 -9.50 -7.25
N THR A 129 -0.27 -8.35 -7.84
CA THR A 129 0.00 -8.24 -9.28
C THR A 129 1.16 -9.12 -9.71
N ASN A 130 2.26 -9.08 -8.98
CA ASN A 130 3.43 -9.90 -9.30
C ASN A 130 3.21 -11.39 -9.01
N ASP A 131 2.41 -11.74 -8.00
CA ASP A 131 2.02 -13.15 -7.78
C ASP A 131 1.23 -13.69 -8.97
N ALA A 132 0.29 -12.90 -9.50
CA ALA A 132 -0.45 -13.23 -10.71
C ALA A 132 0.47 -13.38 -11.92
N TRP A 133 1.38 -12.44 -12.15
CA TRP A 133 2.28 -12.45 -13.31
C TRP A 133 3.37 -13.53 -13.22
N ALA A 134 3.86 -13.82 -12.02
CA ALA A 134 4.84 -14.89 -11.81
C ALA A 134 4.19 -16.28 -11.88
N GLY A 135 2.86 -16.37 -11.78
CA GLY A 135 2.15 -17.63 -11.61
C GLY A 135 2.50 -18.31 -10.29
N SER A 136 2.63 -17.52 -9.21
CA SER A 136 3.00 -18.04 -7.89
C SER A 136 2.05 -19.15 -7.45
N PRO A 137 2.54 -20.18 -6.72
CA PRO A 137 1.67 -21.23 -6.19
C PRO A 137 0.56 -20.63 -5.34
N ILE A 138 -0.70 -20.99 -5.62
CA ILE A 138 -1.84 -20.41 -4.90
C ILE A 138 -1.92 -20.93 -3.46
N GLY A 139 -1.74 -22.23 -3.24
CA GLY A 139 -1.86 -22.88 -1.94
C GLY A 139 -3.29 -22.96 -1.42
N GLU A 140 -3.46 -23.67 -0.32
CA GLU A 140 -4.75 -23.79 0.36
C GLU A 140 -5.01 -22.60 1.27
N TYR A 141 -6.27 -22.34 1.60
CA TYR A 141 -6.62 -21.36 2.64
C TYR A 141 -6.14 -21.84 4.00
N LYS A 142 -5.28 -21.06 4.63
CA LYS A 142 -4.69 -21.37 5.94
C LYS A 142 -4.61 -20.11 6.78
N TYR A 143 -5.25 -20.13 7.96
CA TYR A 143 -5.43 -18.93 8.79
C TYR A 143 -4.66 -18.99 10.12
N ASP A 144 -3.97 -20.09 10.41
CA ASP A 144 -3.11 -20.28 11.58
C ASP A 144 -2.01 -21.33 11.33
N GLY A 145 -1.11 -21.53 12.28
CA GLY A 145 -0.12 -22.62 12.26
C GLY A 145 0.80 -22.62 11.02
N TRP A 146 1.10 -21.43 10.45
CA TRP A 146 1.93 -21.34 9.25
C TRP A 146 3.36 -21.84 9.48
N THR A 147 3.85 -22.65 8.57
CA THR A 147 5.26 -23.05 8.46
C THR A 147 6.01 -22.08 7.53
N LYS A 148 7.31 -22.24 7.41
CA LYS A 148 8.11 -21.44 6.44
C LYS A 148 7.74 -21.78 5.00
N GLU A 149 7.45 -23.05 4.73
CA GLU A 149 7.07 -23.58 3.41
C GLU A 149 5.73 -23.00 2.93
N ASP A 150 4.78 -22.82 3.83
CA ASP A 150 3.49 -22.19 3.53
C ASP A 150 3.66 -20.79 2.91
N LEU A 151 4.70 -20.07 3.31
CA LEU A 151 4.93 -18.70 2.84
C LEU A 151 5.42 -18.62 1.38
N PHE A 152 5.72 -19.76 0.76
CA PHE A 152 5.97 -19.85 -0.67
C PHE A 152 4.70 -20.02 -1.51
N SER A 153 3.52 -19.98 -0.90
CA SER A 153 2.22 -20.01 -1.56
C SER A 153 1.42 -18.75 -1.22
N PHE A 154 0.65 -18.27 -2.22
CA PHE A 154 -0.02 -16.95 -2.16
C PHE A 154 -1.02 -16.83 -1.01
N ARG A 155 -2.00 -17.78 -0.92
CA ARG A 155 -3.06 -17.72 0.11
C ARG A 155 -2.51 -17.77 1.53
N PRO A 156 -1.64 -18.73 1.90
CA PRO A 156 -1.08 -18.75 3.24
C PRO A 156 -0.23 -17.52 3.57
N ALA A 157 0.58 -17.04 2.61
CA ALA A 157 1.40 -15.85 2.80
C ALA A 157 0.54 -14.59 3.02
N LEU A 158 -0.49 -14.40 2.20
CA LEU A 158 -1.44 -13.29 2.36
C LEU A 158 -2.16 -13.35 3.71
N ALA A 159 -2.68 -14.53 4.08
CA ALA A 159 -3.36 -14.71 5.37
C ALA A 159 -2.42 -14.43 6.55
N LYS A 160 -1.19 -14.96 6.51
CA LYS A 160 -0.15 -14.69 7.53
C LYS A 160 0.16 -13.21 7.62
N MET A 161 0.32 -12.53 6.48
CA MET A 161 0.62 -11.10 6.43
C MET A 161 -0.49 -10.28 7.09
N LEU A 162 -1.75 -10.48 6.70
CA LEU A 162 -2.86 -9.71 7.25
C LEU A 162 -3.08 -9.99 8.74
N SER A 163 -3.00 -11.25 9.18
CA SER A 163 -3.06 -11.64 10.59
C SER A 163 -1.99 -10.93 11.43
N PHE A 164 -0.75 -10.94 10.94
CA PHE A 164 0.36 -10.27 11.61
C PHE A 164 0.15 -8.76 11.68
N MET A 165 -0.26 -8.14 10.59
CA MET A 165 -0.40 -6.68 10.51
C MET A 165 -1.47 -6.15 11.46
N ILE A 166 -2.60 -6.85 11.61
CA ILE A 166 -3.65 -6.48 12.57
C ILE A 166 -3.10 -6.51 14.01
N GLY A 167 -2.35 -7.54 14.35
CA GLY A 167 -1.76 -7.66 15.68
C GLY A 167 -0.60 -6.69 15.94
N ARG A 168 0.11 -6.28 14.91
CA ARG A 168 1.30 -5.42 15.01
C ARG A 168 0.98 -3.93 14.99
N TYR A 169 0.03 -3.52 14.14
CA TYR A 169 -0.34 -2.13 13.90
C TYR A 169 -1.67 -1.81 14.59
N LEU A 170 -1.62 -1.68 15.93
CA LEU A 170 -2.81 -1.45 16.75
C LEU A 170 -3.44 -0.08 16.47
N ASN A 171 -4.76 -0.06 16.29
CA ASN A 171 -5.54 1.14 15.97
C ASN A 171 -5.14 1.83 14.66
N VAL A 172 -4.50 1.12 13.75
CA VAL A 172 -4.14 1.59 12.41
C VAL A 172 -5.20 1.14 11.42
N GLU A 173 -5.65 2.04 10.57
CA GLU A 173 -6.54 1.71 9.46
C GLU A 173 -5.74 0.97 8.36
N ILE A 174 -6.13 -0.27 8.04
CA ILE A 174 -5.45 -1.08 7.01
C ILE A 174 -6.41 -1.30 5.85
N TYR A 175 -5.95 -1.01 4.63
CA TYR A 175 -6.70 -1.19 3.39
C TYR A 175 -5.87 -2.02 2.41
N PHE A 176 -6.53 -2.96 1.73
CA PHE A 176 -5.93 -3.68 0.61
C PHE A 176 -6.43 -3.07 -0.70
N ILE A 177 -5.51 -2.73 -1.60
CA ILE A 177 -5.83 -2.27 -2.96
C ILE A 177 -5.62 -3.47 -3.90
N LEU A 178 -6.69 -3.93 -4.51
CA LEU A 178 -6.70 -5.03 -5.46
C LEU A 178 -6.66 -4.47 -6.88
N ASN A 179 -5.60 -4.80 -7.62
CA ASN A 179 -5.43 -4.38 -9.01
C ASN A 179 -6.51 -4.97 -9.92
N ASP A 180 -6.84 -4.25 -10.99
CA ASP A 180 -7.73 -4.75 -12.04
C ASP A 180 -7.02 -5.74 -13.00
N GLY A 181 -7.81 -6.58 -13.67
CA GLY A 181 -7.33 -7.48 -14.71
C GLY A 181 -6.48 -8.67 -14.24
N LEU A 182 -6.50 -8.99 -12.93
CA LEU A 182 -5.83 -10.20 -12.42
C LEU A 182 -6.71 -11.44 -12.64
N GLN A 183 -6.09 -12.63 -12.56
CA GLN A 183 -6.80 -13.90 -12.65
C GLN A 183 -7.84 -14.03 -11.54
N ALA A 184 -8.98 -14.67 -11.85
CA ALA A 184 -10.10 -14.83 -10.92
C ALA A 184 -9.65 -15.45 -9.59
N GLU A 185 -8.77 -16.45 -9.64
CA GLU A 185 -8.29 -17.15 -8.45
C GLU A 185 -7.51 -16.23 -7.49
N ILE A 186 -6.69 -15.30 -8.01
CA ILE A 186 -6.02 -14.27 -7.19
C ILE A 186 -7.06 -13.31 -6.60
N ASN A 187 -8.00 -12.80 -7.42
CA ASN A 187 -9.04 -11.88 -6.98
C ASN A 187 -9.90 -12.48 -5.86
N GLU A 188 -10.36 -13.71 -6.04
CA GLU A 188 -11.16 -14.44 -5.03
C GLU A 188 -10.36 -14.68 -3.75
N SER A 189 -9.09 -15.05 -3.88
CA SER A 189 -8.22 -15.28 -2.72
C SER A 189 -8.05 -14.00 -1.90
N VAL A 190 -7.78 -12.86 -2.55
CA VAL A 190 -7.65 -11.57 -1.86
C VAL A 190 -8.96 -11.22 -1.15
N LYS A 191 -10.09 -11.26 -1.85
CA LYS A 191 -11.39 -10.90 -1.27
C LYS A 191 -11.78 -11.80 -0.11
N THR A 192 -11.61 -13.11 -0.25
CA THR A 192 -11.90 -14.08 0.81
C THR A 192 -11.05 -13.85 2.06
N ILE A 193 -9.74 -13.64 1.89
CA ILE A 193 -8.83 -13.46 3.01
C ILE A 193 -9.00 -12.09 3.65
N CYS A 194 -9.20 -11.03 2.86
CA CYS A 194 -9.55 -9.70 3.37
C CYS A 194 -10.86 -9.73 4.18
N ALA A 195 -11.89 -10.40 3.69
CA ALA A 195 -13.16 -10.56 4.39
C ALA A 195 -13.00 -11.32 5.72
N HIS A 196 -12.19 -12.39 5.75
CA HIS A 196 -11.89 -13.14 6.96
C HIS A 196 -11.28 -12.26 8.06
N TYR A 197 -10.36 -11.38 7.70
CA TYR A 197 -9.70 -10.46 8.63
C TYR A 197 -10.40 -9.10 8.77
N GLN A 198 -11.54 -8.90 8.13
CA GLN A 198 -12.30 -7.64 8.11
C GLN A 198 -11.47 -6.45 7.61
N ILE A 199 -10.52 -6.71 6.71
CA ILE A 199 -9.73 -5.68 6.04
C ILE A 199 -10.50 -5.22 4.79
N PRO A 200 -10.81 -3.92 4.68
CA PRO A 200 -11.46 -3.38 3.51
C PRO A 200 -10.60 -3.57 2.26
N CYS A 201 -11.23 -4.06 1.18
CA CYS A 201 -10.60 -4.27 -0.12
C CYS A 201 -11.12 -3.25 -1.12
N VAL A 202 -10.23 -2.40 -1.63
CA VAL A 202 -10.50 -1.44 -2.71
C VAL A 202 -10.26 -2.16 -4.03
N GLU A 203 -11.34 -2.55 -4.71
CA GLU A 203 -11.25 -3.22 -6.02
C GLU A 203 -11.12 -2.17 -7.12
N LEU A 204 -9.96 -2.09 -7.75
CA LEU A 204 -9.73 -1.16 -8.86
C LEU A 204 -10.38 -1.66 -10.15
N ASN A 205 -10.78 -0.72 -11.00
CA ASN A 205 -11.39 -1.02 -12.28
C ASN A 205 -10.99 -0.01 -13.37
N GLY A 206 -10.64 -0.49 -14.55
CA GLY A 206 -10.38 0.34 -15.73
C GLY A 206 -9.17 1.26 -15.60
N ILE A 207 -8.11 0.80 -14.94
CA ILE A 207 -6.88 1.56 -14.75
C ILE A 207 -6.10 1.64 -16.07
N ASP A 208 -5.80 2.84 -16.52
CA ASP A 208 -5.00 3.11 -17.71
C ASP A 208 -3.53 2.71 -17.46
N LYS A 209 -2.95 1.95 -18.41
CA LYS A 209 -1.62 1.34 -18.22
C LYS A 209 -0.75 1.48 -19.45
N ILE A 210 0.54 1.73 -19.24
CA ILE A 210 1.61 1.64 -20.24
C ILE A 210 2.54 0.49 -19.82
N ASN A 211 2.79 -0.46 -20.71
CA ASN A 211 3.62 -1.64 -20.43
C ASN A 211 3.21 -2.38 -19.13
N GLY A 212 1.90 -2.52 -18.90
CA GLY A 212 1.35 -3.20 -17.74
C GLY A 212 1.36 -2.39 -16.44
N HIS A 213 1.93 -1.19 -16.42
CA HIS A 213 2.01 -0.33 -15.24
C HIS A 213 1.12 0.92 -15.39
N PRO A 214 0.56 1.45 -14.29
CA PRO A 214 -0.25 2.66 -14.35
C PRO A 214 0.46 3.81 -15.05
N SER A 215 -0.21 4.42 -16.03
CA SER A 215 0.18 5.69 -16.64
C SER A 215 -0.09 6.86 -15.67
N VAL A 216 0.29 8.09 -16.02
CA VAL A 216 -0.12 9.30 -15.26
C VAL A 216 -1.64 9.34 -15.06
N LYS A 217 -2.40 9.01 -16.11
CA LYS A 217 -3.86 8.89 -16.02
C LYS A 217 -4.27 7.75 -15.09
N GLY A 218 -3.64 6.59 -15.20
CA GLY A 218 -3.89 5.43 -14.33
C GLY A 218 -3.60 5.72 -12.87
N MET A 219 -2.53 6.45 -12.58
CA MET A 219 -2.20 6.89 -11.21
C MET A 219 -3.29 7.78 -10.62
N SER A 220 -3.83 8.71 -11.41
CA SER A 220 -4.94 9.56 -10.97
C SER A 220 -6.22 8.74 -10.75
N GLN A 221 -6.53 7.78 -11.63
CA GLN A 221 -7.67 6.88 -11.49
C GLN A 221 -7.57 6.02 -10.21
N ILE A 222 -6.38 5.52 -9.86
CA ILE A 222 -6.16 4.80 -8.60
C ILE A 222 -6.46 5.71 -7.41
N CYS A 223 -5.90 6.92 -7.40
CA CYS A 223 -6.14 7.91 -6.34
C CYS A 223 -7.65 8.18 -6.16
N GLU A 224 -8.35 8.46 -7.26
CA GLU A 224 -9.79 8.76 -7.25
C GLU A 224 -10.63 7.59 -6.74
N GLN A 225 -10.32 6.35 -7.17
CA GLN A 225 -11.06 5.16 -6.72
C GLN A 225 -10.81 4.85 -5.24
N VAL A 226 -9.57 5.04 -4.75
CA VAL A 226 -9.27 4.93 -3.31
C VAL A 226 -10.04 5.97 -2.51
N GLU A 227 -10.07 7.23 -2.94
CA GLU A 227 -10.84 8.30 -2.27
C GLU A 227 -12.34 8.05 -2.27
N ALA A 228 -12.90 7.63 -3.41
CA ALA A 228 -14.31 7.32 -3.52
C ALA A 228 -14.70 6.20 -2.55
N PHE A 229 -13.87 5.15 -2.45
CA PHE A 229 -14.08 4.06 -1.52
C PHE A 229 -14.08 4.52 -0.06
N LEU A 230 -13.11 5.34 0.32
CA LEU A 230 -13.00 5.85 1.69
C LEU A 230 -14.13 6.81 2.07
N SER A 231 -14.59 7.63 1.12
CA SER A 231 -15.68 8.59 1.33
C SER A 231 -17.06 7.95 1.44
N GLY A 232 -17.23 6.73 0.93
CA GLY A 232 -18.49 5.97 0.98
C GLY A 232 -18.67 5.13 2.25
N ARG A 233 -17.74 5.23 3.18
CA ARG A 233 -17.73 4.51 4.47
C ARG A 233 -17.98 5.49 5.61
#